data_557033ba4eabb122e31e039744cb4b14
#
_entry.id   557033ba4eabb122e31e039744cb4b14
#
_cell.length_a   1.000
_cell.length_b   1.000
_cell.length_c   1.000
_cell.angle_alpha   90.00
_cell.angle_beta   90.00
_cell.angle_gamma   90.00
#
_symmetry.space_group_name_H-M   'P 1'
#
loop_
_entity.id
_entity.type
_entity.pdbx_description
1 polymer ?
#
loop_
_entity_poly.entity_id
_entity_poly.type
_entity_poly.pdbx_seq_one_letter_code
_entity_poly.pdbx_strand_id
1 'polypeptide(L)'
;SLGLSFFISNSARQTLLTRQEDFAHLLAQNLNHQIYQRFALPTLLAYGRIALRQPSQYRRLDEVVVSVIHGLSVQRLRIYDFSRVVAYSTDKAELGRIGLAPAAVEEVLRGRGAKPRIIAAIPDWQTPFHLPLKPGTFVLRVLYPLRGDPLRPGQEPPIMGALELTQDITGDYEQVLAFQGIIIVMCLLSSVIMFGLLLMLIQRSERVLAERMQKNRLLENELHSNEKLVSMGRVVASIAHEIRNPLGII
;
A
#
# COMPACT_ATOMS: atom_id res chain seq x y z
N SER A 1 -11.35 -7.10 11.27
CA SER A 1 -9.90 -6.77 11.37
C SER A 1 -9.15 -6.97 10.07
N LEU A 2 -9.29 -8.11 9.37
CA LEU A 2 -8.58 -8.38 8.10
C LEU A 2 -8.87 -7.35 7.00
N GLY A 3 -10.12 -6.92 6.84
CA GLY A 3 -10.50 -5.89 5.86
C GLY A 3 -9.85 -4.53 6.15
N LEU A 4 -9.75 -4.14 7.41
CA LEU A 4 -9.09 -2.90 7.83
C LEU A 4 -7.57 -2.97 7.56
N SER A 5 -6.93 -4.09 7.85
CA SER A 5 -5.52 -4.31 7.58
C SER A 5 -5.19 -4.25 6.10
N PHE A 6 -6.03 -4.87 5.27
CA PHE A 6 -5.89 -4.80 3.81
C PHE A 6 -6.05 -3.36 3.32
N PHE A 7 -7.03 -2.62 3.83
CA PHE A 7 -7.25 -1.22 3.47
C PHE A 7 -6.07 -0.33 3.87
N ILE A 8 -5.56 -0.44 5.11
CA ILE A 8 -4.41 0.33 5.60
C ILE A 8 -3.16 0.01 4.77
N SER A 9 -2.92 -1.26 4.49
CA SER A 9 -1.78 -1.72 3.70
C SER A 9 -1.83 -1.19 2.28
N ASN A 10 -3.00 -1.28 1.62
CA ASN A 10 -3.18 -0.75 0.27
C ASN A 10 -3.05 0.78 0.23
N SER A 11 -3.55 1.48 1.24
CA SER A 11 -3.40 2.94 1.38
C SER A 11 -1.95 3.35 1.58
N ALA A 12 -1.18 2.64 2.41
CA ALA A 12 0.24 2.88 2.61
C ALA A 12 1.04 2.68 1.31
N ARG A 13 0.74 1.60 0.58
CA ARG A 13 1.33 1.33 -0.74
C ARG A 13 1.04 2.47 -1.72
N GLN A 14 -0.21 2.89 -1.84
CA GLN A 14 -0.58 3.99 -2.74
C GLN A 14 0.12 5.29 -2.35
N THR A 15 0.16 5.63 -1.07
CA THR A 15 0.84 6.84 -0.59
C THR A 15 2.33 6.83 -0.93
N LEU A 16 3.01 5.70 -0.75
CA LEU A 16 4.43 5.59 -1.09
C LEU A 16 4.64 5.73 -2.60
N LEU A 17 3.84 5.06 -3.41
CA LEU A 17 3.93 5.16 -4.86
C LEU A 17 3.72 6.59 -5.35
N THR A 18 2.71 7.29 -4.82
CA THR A 18 2.46 8.70 -5.14
C THR A 18 3.65 9.58 -4.76
N ARG A 19 4.25 9.38 -3.59
CA ARG A 19 5.46 10.13 -3.19
C ARG A 19 6.65 9.87 -4.11
N GLN A 20 6.86 8.64 -4.54
CA GLN A 20 7.92 8.31 -5.50
C GLN A 20 7.67 8.91 -6.88
N GLU A 21 6.41 8.91 -7.33
CA GLU A 21 5.99 9.57 -8.56
C GLU A 21 6.23 11.09 -8.50
N ASP A 22 5.83 11.74 -7.40
CA ASP A 22 6.02 13.18 -7.19
C ASP A 22 7.51 13.54 -7.14
N PHE A 23 8.31 12.74 -6.42
CA PHE A 23 9.76 12.94 -6.36
C PHE A 23 10.40 12.80 -7.74
N ALA A 24 10.07 11.76 -8.48
CA ALA A 24 10.61 11.54 -9.82
C ALA A 24 10.17 12.63 -10.81
N HIS A 25 8.97 13.16 -10.66
CA HIS A 25 8.47 14.29 -11.44
C HIS A 25 9.26 15.58 -11.11
N LEU A 26 9.46 15.90 -9.83
CA LEU A 26 10.27 17.03 -9.40
C LEU A 26 11.72 16.90 -9.88
N LEU A 27 12.28 15.70 -9.83
CA LEU A 27 13.62 15.42 -10.35
C LEU A 27 13.69 15.66 -11.86
N ALA A 28 12.70 15.18 -12.63
CA ALA A 28 12.63 15.41 -14.07
C ALA A 28 12.50 16.90 -14.40
N GLN A 29 11.73 17.65 -13.63
CA GLN A 29 11.59 19.10 -13.77
C GLN A 29 12.89 19.83 -13.47
N ASN A 30 13.59 19.46 -12.40
CA ASN A 30 14.91 20.03 -12.07
C ASN A 30 15.94 19.71 -13.15
N LEU A 31 15.98 18.45 -13.61
CA LEU A 31 16.84 18.04 -14.72
C LEU A 31 16.57 18.87 -15.97
N ASN A 32 15.30 19.06 -16.33
CA ASN A 32 14.93 19.93 -17.45
C ASN A 32 15.52 21.33 -17.31
N HIS A 33 15.34 21.93 -16.15
CA HIS A 33 15.87 23.28 -15.85
C HIS A 33 17.40 23.34 -15.95
N GLN A 34 18.10 22.39 -15.34
CA GLN A 34 19.57 22.32 -15.37
C GLN A 34 20.12 22.06 -16.77
N ILE A 35 19.49 21.15 -17.53
CA ILE A 35 19.84 20.85 -18.93
C ILE A 35 19.65 22.10 -19.79
N TYR A 36 18.55 22.82 -19.61
CA TYR A 36 18.30 24.02 -20.37
C TYR A 36 19.32 25.10 -20.05
N GLN A 37 19.50 25.46 -18.78
CA GLN A 37 20.34 26.57 -18.34
C GLN A 37 21.84 26.31 -18.57
N ARG A 38 22.32 25.12 -18.28
CA ARG A 38 23.76 24.81 -18.30
C ARG A 38 24.26 24.21 -19.60
N PHE A 39 23.35 23.64 -20.40
CA PHE A 39 23.72 23.00 -21.66
C PHE A 39 23.02 23.63 -22.87
N ALA A 40 21.67 23.61 -22.95
CA ALA A 40 20.95 23.95 -24.16
C ALA A 40 21.13 25.42 -24.54
N LEU A 41 20.87 26.35 -23.61
CA LEU A 41 20.98 27.77 -23.85
C LEU A 41 22.41 28.23 -24.21
N PRO A 42 23.48 27.85 -23.47
CA PRO A 42 24.85 28.19 -23.85
C PRO A 42 25.27 27.57 -25.17
N THR A 43 24.81 26.35 -25.46
CA THR A 43 25.15 25.67 -26.71
C THR A 43 24.47 26.33 -27.92
N LEU A 44 23.20 26.73 -27.80
CA LEU A 44 22.49 27.47 -28.84
C LEU A 44 23.13 28.84 -29.07
N LEU A 45 23.53 29.57 -28.02
CA LEU A 45 24.21 30.87 -28.16
C LEU A 45 25.58 30.74 -28.83
N ALA A 46 26.33 29.68 -28.51
CA ALA A 46 27.69 29.50 -29.07
C ALA A 46 27.72 28.90 -30.45
N TYR A 47 26.81 27.97 -30.77
CA TYR A 47 26.87 27.20 -32.03
C TYR A 47 25.62 27.32 -32.92
N GLY A 48 24.59 28.03 -32.48
CA GLY A 48 23.34 28.21 -33.20
C GLY A 48 22.46 26.96 -33.31
N ARG A 49 22.97 25.79 -32.90
CA ARG A 49 22.25 24.51 -32.96
C ARG A 49 22.77 23.54 -31.93
N ILE A 50 21.90 22.63 -31.51
CA ILE A 50 22.24 21.49 -30.64
C ILE A 50 22.50 20.27 -31.57
N ALA A 51 23.68 19.69 -31.44
CA ALA A 51 24.08 18.51 -32.22
C ALA A 51 24.72 17.48 -31.24
N LEU A 52 23.91 16.72 -30.52
CA LEU A 52 24.35 15.77 -29.48
C LEU A 52 25.22 14.63 -29.99
N ARG A 53 25.27 14.43 -31.34
CA ARG A 53 26.21 13.49 -31.96
C ARG A 53 27.65 13.99 -31.95
N GLN A 54 27.88 15.30 -31.69
CA GLN A 54 29.25 15.83 -31.54
C GLN A 54 29.79 15.49 -30.14
N PRO A 55 30.98 14.88 -30.02
CA PRO A 55 31.52 14.42 -28.74
C PRO A 55 31.68 15.51 -27.69
N SER A 56 31.95 16.76 -28.10
CA SER A 56 32.12 17.90 -27.21
C SER A 56 30.79 18.32 -26.58
N GLN A 57 29.71 18.36 -27.35
CA GLN A 57 28.37 18.70 -26.84
C GLN A 57 27.81 17.55 -25.98
N TYR A 58 28.02 16.31 -26.41
CA TYR A 58 27.63 15.14 -25.65
C TYR A 58 28.30 15.16 -24.24
N ARG A 59 29.62 15.36 -24.17
CA ARG A 59 30.35 15.42 -22.88
C ARG A 59 29.81 16.51 -21.95
N ARG A 60 29.53 17.70 -22.50
CA ARG A 60 28.98 18.82 -21.72
C ARG A 60 27.59 18.50 -21.17
N LEU A 61 26.73 17.85 -21.95
CA LEU A 61 25.44 17.39 -21.47
C LEU A 61 25.59 16.31 -20.40
N ASP A 62 26.50 15.35 -20.64
CA ASP A 62 26.78 14.26 -19.72
C ASP A 62 27.25 14.78 -18.34
N GLU A 63 28.15 15.77 -18.31
CA GLU A 63 28.59 16.42 -17.06
C GLU A 63 27.42 17.05 -16.31
N VAL A 64 26.52 17.75 -17.00
CA VAL A 64 25.32 18.34 -16.37
C VAL A 64 24.39 17.25 -15.84
N VAL A 65 24.07 16.24 -16.62
CA VAL A 65 23.17 15.15 -16.21
C VAL A 65 23.75 14.41 -15.02
N VAL A 66 25.02 13.96 -15.12
CA VAL A 66 25.68 13.21 -14.04
C VAL A 66 25.75 14.03 -12.76
N SER A 67 26.01 15.34 -12.85
CA SER A 67 26.04 16.21 -11.64
C SER A 67 24.71 16.27 -10.90
N VAL A 68 23.59 16.17 -11.61
CA VAL A 68 22.23 16.24 -11.03
C VAL A 68 21.79 14.88 -10.49
N ILE A 69 22.08 13.80 -11.22
CA ILE A 69 21.64 12.45 -10.82
C ILE A 69 22.58 11.77 -9.83
N HIS A 70 23.76 12.35 -9.57
CA HIS A 70 24.74 11.78 -8.65
C HIS A 70 24.14 11.61 -7.24
N GLY A 71 24.30 10.41 -6.68
CA GLY A 71 23.74 10.07 -5.36
C GLY A 71 22.24 9.75 -5.33
N LEU A 72 21.58 9.79 -6.49
CA LEU A 72 20.17 9.39 -6.62
C LEU A 72 20.07 7.98 -7.22
N SER A 73 19.01 7.25 -6.87
CA SER A 73 18.77 5.88 -7.36
C SER A 73 18.34 5.85 -8.84
N VAL A 74 18.95 6.72 -9.66
CA VAL A 74 18.68 6.78 -11.10
C VAL A 74 19.45 5.69 -11.80
N GLN A 75 18.72 4.72 -12.36
CA GLN A 75 19.31 3.63 -13.12
C GLN A 75 19.68 4.05 -14.55
N ARG A 76 18.80 4.85 -15.18
CA ARG A 76 18.98 5.27 -16.56
C ARG A 76 18.26 6.56 -16.86
N LEU A 77 18.89 7.40 -17.68
CA LEU A 77 18.30 8.61 -18.25
C LEU A 77 18.49 8.60 -19.76
N ARG A 78 17.41 8.87 -20.50
CA ARG A 78 17.41 9.02 -21.96
C ARG A 78 16.75 10.32 -22.36
N ILE A 79 17.23 10.91 -23.45
CA ILE A 79 16.58 12.02 -24.10
C ILE A 79 16.28 11.58 -25.54
N TYR A 80 15.03 11.72 -25.93
CA TYR A 80 14.55 11.42 -27.27
C TYR A 80 14.35 12.72 -28.06
N ASP A 81 14.73 12.68 -29.32
CA ASP A 81 14.41 13.73 -30.29
C ASP A 81 12.97 13.57 -30.82
N PHE A 82 12.54 14.49 -31.68
CA PHE A 82 11.21 14.45 -32.32
C PHE A 82 11.00 13.23 -33.24
N SER A 83 12.08 12.60 -33.69
CA SER A 83 12.05 11.36 -34.49
C SER A 83 12.02 10.11 -33.61
N ARG A 84 11.93 10.28 -32.28
CA ARG A 84 11.96 9.21 -31.26
C ARG A 84 13.26 8.41 -31.26
N VAL A 85 14.35 9.03 -31.75
CA VAL A 85 15.69 8.48 -31.68
C VAL A 85 16.33 8.88 -30.34
N VAL A 86 17.12 7.99 -29.73
CA VAL A 86 17.88 8.30 -28.53
C VAL A 86 18.97 9.32 -28.90
N ALA A 87 18.73 10.57 -28.50
CA ALA A 87 19.70 11.66 -28.72
C ALA A 87 20.77 11.69 -27.61
N TYR A 88 20.40 11.30 -26.39
CA TYR A 88 21.31 11.14 -25.27
C TYR A 88 20.86 9.95 -24.41
N SER A 89 21.82 9.22 -23.85
CA SER A 89 21.60 8.19 -22.83
C SER A 89 22.78 8.14 -21.89
N THR A 90 22.54 7.86 -20.59
CA THR A 90 23.61 7.50 -19.64
C THR A 90 24.30 6.20 -20.03
N ASP A 91 23.60 5.33 -20.79
CA ASP A 91 24.22 4.17 -21.45
C ASP A 91 24.56 4.53 -22.90
N LYS A 92 25.86 4.75 -23.16
CA LYS A 92 26.38 5.15 -24.48
C LYS A 92 26.03 4.16 -25.60
N ALA A 93 25.80 2.88 -25.27
CA ALA A 93 25.46 1.86 -26.25
C ALA A 93 24.06 2.07 -26.88
N GLU A 94 23.25 2.92 -26.30
CA GLU A 94 21.89 3.22 -26.79
C GLU A 94 21.80 4.45 -27.71
N LEU A 95 22.90 5.19 -27.83
CA LEU A 95 22.92 6.42 -28.65
C LEU A 95 22.53 6.14 -30.09
N GLY A 96 21.62 6.94 -30.61
CA GLY A 96 21.17 6.81 -32.00
C GLY A 96 20.24 5.62 -32.28
N ARG A 97 19.91 4.82 -31.29
CA ARG A 97 18.99 3.69 -31.47
C ARG A 97 17.56 4.17 -31.68
N ILE A 98 16.88 3.50 -32.59
CA ILE A 98 15.45 3.66 -32.90
C ILE A 98 14.70 2.50 -32.24
N GLY A 99 13.44 2.73 -31.82
CA GLY A 99 12.58 1.67 -31.27
C GLY A 99 12.69 1.45 -29.77
N LEU A 100 13.55 2.19 -29.06
CA LEU A 100 13.62 2.17 -27.60
C LEU A 100 12.58 3.09 -26.93
N ALA A 101 12.01 4.04 -27.68
CA ALA A 101 11.05 5.00 -27.18
C ALA A 101 9.70 4.32 -26.87
N PRO A 102 9.19 4.40 -25.63
CA PRO A 102 7.84 3.96 -25.33
C PRO A 102 6.79 4.73 -26.16
N ALA A 103 5.61 4.13 -26.37
CA ALA A 103 4.51 4.80 -27.09
C ALA A 103 4.13 6.16 -26.48
N ALA A 104 4.21 6.27 -25.13
CA ALA A 104 3.91 7.50 -24.40
C ALA A 104 4.86 8.68 -24.72
N VAL A 105 6.04 8.44 -25.30
CA VAL A 105 6.96 9.51 -25.75
C VAL A 105 6.29 10.42 -26.76
N GLU A 106 5.43 9.89 -27.61
CA GLU A 106 4.71 10.69 -28.61
C GLU A 106 3.75 11.70 -27.96
N GLU A 107 3.06 11.31 -26.89
CA GLU A 107 2.19 12.23 -26.13
C GLU A 107 3.00 13.33 -25.45
N VAL A 108 4.16 12.97 -24.92
CA VAL A 108 5.08 13.92 -24.27
C VAL A 108 5.62 14.92 -25.26
N LEU A 109 6.00 14.48 -26.46
CA LEU A 109 6.46 15.38 -27.54
C LEU A 109 5.36 16.31 -28.06
N ARG A 110 4.08 15.96 -27.84
CA ARG A 110 2.93 16.86 -28.12
C ARG A 110 2.59 17.79 -26.94
N GLY A 111 3.41 17.80 -25.88
CA GLY A 111 3.23 18.65 -24.70
C GLY A 111 2.31 18.08 -23.62
N ARG A 112 1.79 16.90 -23.79
CA ARG A 112 0.99 16.20 -22.81
C ARG A 112 1.93 15.47 -21.85
N GLY A 113 1.89 15.80 -20.54
CA GLY A 113 2.66 15.07 -19.54
C GLY A 113 2.19 13.61 -19.48
N ALA A 114 3.09 12.66 -19.70
CA ALA A 114 2.77 11.25 -19.48
C ALA A 114 2.78 10.97 -17.98
N LYS A 115 1.80 10.19 -17.52
CA LYS A 115 1.77 9.73 -16.13
C LYS A 115 2.98 8.83 -15.85
N PRO A 116 3.62 8.95 -14.69
CA PRO A 116 4.64 8.02 -14.24
C PRO A 116 4.12 6.58 -14.31
N ARG A 117 4.95 5.65 -14.71
CA ARG A 117 4.57 4.24 -14.80
C ARG A 117 5.59 3.37 -14.10
N ILE A 118 5.11 2.58 -13.15
CA ILE A 118 5.91 1.54 -12.54
C ILE A 118 5.96 0.34 -13.47
N ILE A 119 7.16 -0.15 -13.71
CA ILE A 119 7.41 -1.38 -14.44
C ILE A 119 7.87 -2.40 -13.41
N ALA A 120 6.99 -3.35 -13.09
CA ALA A 120 7.32 -4.47 -12.23
C ALA A 120 7.75 -5.66 -13.08
N ALA A 121 8.78 -6.36 -12.66
CA ALA A 121 9.16 -7.65 -13.25
C ALA A 121 8.13 -8.76 -12.93
N ILE A 122 7.21 -8.51 -12.01
CA ILE A 122 6.17 -9.44 -11.52
C ILE A 122 4.80 -8.91 -11.92
N PRO A 123 3.87 -9.79 -12.39
CA PRO A 123 2.50 -9.39 -12.70
C PRO A 123 1.79 -8.76 -11.50
N ASP A 124 1.02 -7.72 -11.73
CA ASP A 124 0.39 -6.86 -10.70
C ASP A 124 -0.57 -7.63 -9.77
N TRP A 125 -1.22 -8.70 -10.26
CA TRP A 125 -2.14 -9.53 -9.48
C TRP A 125 -1.45 -10.39 -8.38
N GLN A 126 -0.13 -10.61 -8.47
CA GLN A 126 0.65 -11.36 -7.47
C GLN A 126 1.23 -10.46 -6.36
N THR A 127 1.24 -9.15 -6.56
CA THR A 127 1.85 -8.20 -5.64
C THR A 127 1.26 -8.17 -4.22
N PRO A 128 -0.05 -8.34 -3.97
CA PRO A 128 -0.60 -8.34 -2.60
C PRO A 128 -0.18 -9.55 -1.76
N PHE A 129 0.27 -10.64 -2.39
CA PHE A 129 0.65 -11.89 -1.70
C PHE A 129 2.15 -12.18 -1.74
N HIS A 130 2.97 -11.26 -2.27
CA HIS A 130 4.41 -11.46 -2.31
C HIS A 130 5.02 -11.22 -0.94
N LEU A 131 5.29 -12.30 -0.25
CA LEU A 131 6.38 -12.36 0.71
C LEU A 131 7.70 -12.19 -0.07
N PRO A 132 8.72 -11.49 0.47
CA PRO A 132 9.97 -11.16 -0.23
C PRO A 132 10.86 -12.42 -0.41
N LEU A 133 10.33 -13.43 -1.11
CA LEU A 133 11.00 -14.70 -1.36
C LEU A 133 11.83 -14.72 -2.65
N LYS A 134 11.66 -13.70 -3.53
CA LYS A 134 12.50 -13.51 -4.74
C LYS A 134 12.68 -12.01 -4.99
N PRO A 135 13.92 -11.55 -5.25
CA PRO A 135 14.17 -10.17 -5.63
C PRO A 135 13.52 -9.87 -6.98
N GLY A 136 12.40 -9.17 -6.95
CA GLY A 136 11.81 -8.56 -8.13
C GLY A 136 12.42 -7.18 -8.31
N THR A 137 12.76 -6.79 -9.54
CA THR A 137 13.23 -5.44 -9.81
C THR A 137 12.04 -4.53 -10.09
N PHE A 138 11.83 -3.53 -9.24
CA PHE A 138 10.79 -2.52 -9.44
C PHE A 138 11.41 -1.24 -9.95
N VAL A 139 10.98 -0.82 -11.11
CA VAL A 139 11.54 0.32 -11.80
C VAL A 139 10.44 1.33 -12.06
N LEU A 140 10.62 2.55 -11.57
CA LEU A 140 9.76 3.68 -11.87
C LEU A 140 10.27 4.38 -13.12
N ARG A 141 9.41 4.47 -14.15
CA ARG A 141 9.68 5.21 -15.38
C ARG A 141 8.86 6.49 -15.42
N VAL A 142 9.52 7.62 -15.57
CA VAL A 142 8.91 8.92 -15.72
C VAL A 142 9.30 9.49 -17.07
N LEU A 143 8.31 10.01 -17.79
CA LEU A 143 8.49 10.71 -19.05
C LEU A 143 8.11 12.18 -18.84
N TYR A 144 9.00 13.07 -19.24
CA TYR A 144 8.84 14.51 -19.06
C TYR A 144 9.18 15.26 -20.36
N PRO A 145 8.39 16.27 -20.79
CA PRO A 145 8.75 17.08 -21.94
C PRO A 145 9.96 17.96 -21.61
N LEU A 146 11.02 17.83 -22.39
CA LEU A 146 12.17 18.71 -22.30
C LEU A 146 11.78 20.05 -22.90
N ARG A 147 11.65 21.08 -22.06
CA ARG A 147 11.16 22.40 -22.44
C ARG A 147 12.25 23.47 -22.30
N GLY A 148 12.23 24.43 -23.21
CA GLY A 148 13.02 25.66 -23.09
C GLY A 148 12.38 26.68 -22.14
N ASP A 149 12.94 27.90 -22.12
CA ASP A 149 12.27 29.02 -21.46
C ASP A 149 11.19 29.62 -22.39
N PRO A 150 10.12 30.20 -21.82
CA PRO A 150 9.10 30.86 -22.62
C PRO A 150 9.69 32.09 -23.31
N LEU A 151 9.49 32.19 -24.62
CA LEU A 151 9.97 33.32 -25.42
C LEU A 151 9.27 34.63 -25.11
N ARG A 152 8.05 34.55 -24.52
CA ARG A 152 7.26 35.71 -24.06
C ARG A 152 6.49 35.33 -22.79
N PRO A 153 6.26 36.29 -21.86
CA PRO A 153 5.41 36.06 -20.71
C PRO A 153 4.03 35.56 -21.14
N GLY A 154 3.59 34.40 -20.57
CA GLY A 154 2.30 33.79 -20.87
C GLY A 154 2.29 32.80 -22.07
N GLN A 155 3.40 32.60 -22.76
CA GLN A 155 3.52 31.59 -23.81
C GLN A 155 4.05 30.29 -23.24
N GLU A 156 3.51 29.15 -23.70
CA GLU A 156 4.07 27.85 -23.31
C GLU A 156 5.50 27.69 -23.84
N PRO A 157 6.44 27.20 -23.02
CA PRO A 157 7.81 26.98 -23.44
C PRO A 157 7.88 25.96 -24.58
N PRO A 158 8.76 26.19 -25.59
CA PRO A 158 8.91 25.27 -26.70
C PRO A 158 9.47 23.94 -26.22
N ILE A 159 8.92 22.85 -26.75
CA ILE A 159 9.41 21.49 -26.48
C ILE A 159 10.66 21.28 -27.33
N MET A 160 11.71 20.72 -26.72
CA MET A 160 12.98 20.40 -27.37
C MET A 160 13.20 18.89 -27.52
N GLY A 161 12.40 18.07 -26.84
CA GLY A 161 12.50 16.63 -26.83
C GLY A 161 11.71 16.01 -25.69
N ALA A 162 11.89 14.72 -25.46
CA ALA A 162 11.31 13.99 -24.34
C ALA A 162 12.42 13.40 -23.47
N LEU A 163 12.33 13.64 -22.16
CA LEU A 163 13.20 13.06 -21.14
C LEU A 163 12.55 11.81 -20.57
N GLU A 164 13.25 10.69 -20.57
CA GLU A 164 12.90 9.47 -19.86
C GLU A 164 13.85 9.29 -18.68
N LEU A 165 13.29 9.24 -17.48
CA LEU A 165 13.99 8.92 -16.25
C LEU A 165 13.55 7.54 -15.77
N THR A 166 14.51 6.67 -15.50
CA THR A 166 14.27 5.34 -14.95
C THR A 166 14.97 5.23 -13.60
N GLN A 167 14.18 5.02 -12.56
CA GLN A 167 14.65 4.95 -11.17
C GLN A 167 14.40 3.58 -10.58
N ASP A 168 15.39 3.03 -9.87
CA ASP A 168 15.24 1.79 -9.12
C ASP A 168 14.57 2.10 -7.77
N ILE A 169 13.38 1.56 -7.57
CA ILE A 169 12.59 1.71 -6.34
C ILE A 169 12.43 0.36 -5.61
N THR A 170 13.23 -0.63 -5.98
CA THR A 170 13.12 -2.00 -5.43
C THR A 170 13.21 -2.00 -3.91
N GLY A 171 14.21 -1.31 -3.34
CA GLY A 171 14.39 -1.27 -1.89
C GLY A 171 13.21 -0.65 -1.13
N ASP A 172 12.67 0.45 -1.65
CA ASP A 172 11.52 1.12 -1.03
C ASP A 172 10.26 0.26 -1.14
N TYR A 173 10.09 -0.41 -2.28
CA TYR A 173 8.95 -1.28 -2.50
C TYR A 173 9.01 -2.55 -1.65
N GLU A 174 10.18 -3.18 -1.51
CA GLU A 174 10.40 -4.32 -0.63
C GLU A 174 10.13 -3.99 0.85
N GLN A 175 10.53 -2.82 1.31
CA GLN A 175 10.21 -2.35 2.66
C GLN A 175 8.70 -2.28 2.88
N VAL A 176 7.95 -1.75 1.92
CA VAL A 176 6.47 -1.68 2.02
C VAL A 176 5.86 -3.08 2.06
N LEU A 177 6.33 -4.00 1.22
CA LEU A 177 5.86 -5.39 1.23
C LEU A 177 6.18 -6.08 2.57
N ALA A 178 7.36 -5.84 3.14
CA ALA A 178 7.73 -6.38 4.45
C ALA A 178 6.82 -5.83 5.56
N PHE A 179 6.56 -4.51 5.59
CA PHE A 179 5.61 -3.90 6.51
C PHE A 179 4.19 -4.48 6.36
N GLN A 180 3.76 -4.68 5.13
CA GLN A 180 2.47 -5.32 4.84
C GLN A 180 2.40 -6.73 5.42
N GLY A 181 3.45 -7.52 5.25
CA GLY A 181 3.56 -8.85 5.83
C GLY A 181 3.44 -8.84 7.35
N ILE A 182 4.17 -7.94 8.01
CA ILE A 182 4.12 -7.78 9.48
C ILE A 182 2.70 -7.43 9.94
N ILE A 183 2.02 -6.47 9.29
CA ILE A 183 0.65 -6.07 9.64
C ILE A 183 -0.30 -7.25 9.52
N ILE A 184 -0.22 -8.04 8.44
CA ILE A 184 -1.07 -9.21 8.24
C ILE A 184 -0.85 -10.24 9.34
N VAL A 185 0.41 -10.56 9.66
CA VAL A 185 0.76 -11.52 10.73
C VAL A 185 0.24 -11.05 12.08
N MET A 186 0.45 -9.78 12.44
CA MET A 186 -0.04 -9.21 13.69
C MET A 186 -1.57 -9.24 13.80
N CYS A 187 -2.29 -8.98 12.70
CA CYS A 187 -3.74 -9.05 12.69
C CYS A 187 -4.26 -10.49 12.81
N LEU A 188 -3.60 -11.46 12.17
CA LEU A 188 -3.95 -12.87 12.33
C LEU A 188 -3.73 -13.32 13.78
N LEU A 189 -2.58 -12.97 14.36
CA LEU A 189 -2.27 -13.31 15.76
C LEU A 189 -3.29 -12.69 16.72
N SER A 190 -3.60 -11.41 16.56
CA SER A 190 -4.62 -10.71 17.36
C SER A 190 -6.00 -11.36 17.21
N SER A 191 -6.37 -11.76 15.99
CA SER A 191 -7.64 -12.45 15.74
C SER A 191 -7.72 -13.81 16.45
N VAL A 192 -6.64 -14.59 16.41
CA VAL A 192 -6.56 -15.88 17.12
C VAL A 192 -6.67 -15.70 18.62
N ILE A 193 -5.96 -14.73 19.21
CA ILE A 193 -6.02 -14.42 20.64
C ILE A 193 -7.45 -14.00 21.03
N MET A 194 -8.07 -13.10 20.26
CA MET A 194 -9.42 -12.63 20.56
C MET A 194 -10.45 -13.77 20.48
N PHE A 195 -10.31 -14.65 19.49
CA PHE A 195 -11.18 -15.83 19.36
C PHE A 195 -11.00 -16.80 20.54
N GLY A 196 -9.75 -17.05 20.96
CA GLY A 196 -9.45 -17.86 22.14
C GLY A 196 -10.05 -17.30 23.42
N LEU A 197 -9.93 -15.99 23.65
CA LEU A 197 -10.55 -15.31 24.80
C LEU A 197 -12.07 -15.43 24.76
N LEU A 198 -12.68 -15.28 23.60
CA LEU A 198 -14.13 -15.40 23.41
C LEU A 198 -14.63 -16.81 23.73
N LEU A 199 -13.93 -17.84 23.26
CA LEU A 199 -14.23 -19.23 23.59
C LEU A 199 -14.09 -19.50 25.10
N MET A 200 -13.03 -18.95 25.74
CA MET A 200 -12.84 -19.08 27.18
C MET A 200 -13.98 -18.44 27.98
N LEU A 201 -14.44 -17.25 27.56
CA LEU A 201 -15.57 -16.56 28.18
C LEU A 201 -16.87 -17.36 28.03
N ILE A 202 -17.15 -17.92 26.87
CA ILE A 202 -18.34 -18.76 26.63
C ILE A 202 -18.29 -19.98 27.55
N GLN A 203 -17.20 -20.73 27.60
CA GLN A 203 -17.05 -21.90 28.46
C GLN A 203 -17.21 -21.57 29.94
N ARG A 204 -16.67 -20.42 30.36
CA ARG A 204 -16.83 -19.96 31.73
C ARG A 204 -18.29 -19.59 32.03
N SER A 205 -18.96 -18.94 31.15
CA SER A 205 -20.39 -18.59 31.26
C SER A 205 -21.27 -19.82 31.34
N GLU A 206 -21.03 -20.82 30.53
CA GLU A 206 -21.76 -22.12 30.57
C GLU A 206 -21.59 -22.84 31.89
N ARG A 207 -20.37 -22.89 32.43
CA ARG A 207 -20.11 -23.51 33.77
C ARG A 207 -20.89 -22.80 34.87
N VAL A 208 -20.82 -21.46 34.91
CA VAL A 208 -21.55 -20.67 35.94
C VAL A 208 -23.05 -20.86 35.79
N LEU A 209 -23.57 -20.93 34.56
CA LEU A 209 -24.99 -21.15 34.32
C LEU A 209 -25.41 -22.55 34.77
N ALA A 210 -24.64 -23.59 34.48
CA ALA A 210 -24.88 -24.95 34.88
C ALA A 210 -24.93 -25.08 36.43
N GLU A 211 -23.97 -24.48 37.13
CA GLU A 211 -23.95 -24.43 38.63
C GLU A 211 -25.19 -23.75 39.19
N ARG A 212 -25.61 -22.62 38.62
CA ARG A 212 -26.83 -21.91 39.06
C ARG A 212 -28.09 -22.73 38.82
N MET A 213 -28.18 -23.38 37.66
CA MET A 213 -29.33 -24.25 37.33
C MET A 213 -29.41 -25.45 38.30
N GLN A 214 -28.26 -26.05 38.61
CA GLN A 214 -28.22 -27.16 39.59
C GLN A 214 -28.64 -26.72 41.00
N LYS A 215 -28.19 -25.55 41.45
CA LYS A 215 -28.58 -24.97 42.73
C LYS A 215 -30.10 -24.65 42.79
N ASN A 216 -30.64 -24.09 41.72
CA ASN A 216 -32.08 -23.81 41.62
C ASN A 216 -32.91 -25.11 41.70
N ARG A 217 -32.48 -26.17 40.98
CA ARG A 217 -33.17 -27.48 41.06
C ARG A 217 -33.15 -28.07 42.47
N LEU A 218 -32.05 -27.94 43.19
CA LEU A 218 -31.98 -28.39 44.58
C LEU A 218 -32.94 -27.62 45.49
N LEU A 219 -33.00 -26.30 45.35
CA LEU A 219 -33.95 -25.45 46.09
C LEU A 219 -35.39 -25.75 45.77
N GLU A 220 -35.74 -25.99 44.50
CA GLU A 220 -37.08 -26.41 44.08
C GLU A 220 -37.45 -27.77 44.69
N ASN A 221 -36.55 -28.74 44.70
CA ASN A 221 -36.79 -30.04 45.30
C ASN A 221 -37.00 -29.92 46.82
N GLU A 222 -36.22 -29.08 47.53
CA GLU A 222 -36.41 -28.81 48.96
C GLU A 222 -37.77 -28.14 49.24
N LEU A 223 -38.17 -27.16 48.42
CA LEU A 223 -39.49 -26.52 48.54
C LEU A 223 -40.61 -27.54 48.32
N HIS A 224 -40.51 -28.36 47.30
CA HIS A 224 -41.49 -29.38 47.00
C HIS A 224 -41.61 -30.44 48.10
N SER A 225 -40.48 -30.83 48.72
CA SER A 225 -40.43 -31.72 49.87
C SER A 225 -41.11 -31.09 51.11
N ASN A 226 -40.82 -29.83 51.37
CA ASN A 226 -41.45 -29.10 52.48
C ASN A 226 -42.94 -28.88 52.30
N GLU A 227 -43.40 -28.61 51.06
CA GLU A 227 -44.84 -28.52 50.78
C GLU A 227 -45.57 -29.87 50.99
N LYS A 228 -44.94 -30.99 50.60
CA LYS A 228 -45.48 -32.32 50.88
C LYS A 228 -45.58 -32.58 52.37
N LEU A 229 -44.55 -32.24 53.16
CA LEU A 229 -44.56 -32.40 54.62
C LEU A 229 -45.67 -31.56 55.27
N VAL A 230 -45.84 -30.30 54.87
CA VAL A 230 -46.92 -29.43 55.33
C VAL A 230 -48.31 -29.99 54.98
N SER A 231 -48.47 -30.47 53.70
CA SER A 231 -49.71 -31.08 53.24
C SER A 231 -50.02 -32.37 54.05
N MET A 232 -49.04 -33.24 54.29
CA MET A 232 -49.21 -34.41 55.15
C MET A 232 -49.53 -34.03 56.57
N GLY A 233 -48.89 -33.02 57.13
CA GLY A 233 -49.19 -32.50 58.44
C GLY A 233 -50.64 -32.03 58.58
N ARG A 234 -51.18 -31.33 57.56
CA ARG A 234 -52.57 -30.93 57.49
C ARG A 234 -53.54 -32.13 57.44
N VAL A 235 -53.23 -33.15 56.61
CA VAL A 235 -54.03 -34.37 56.51
C VAL A 235 -54.05 -35.13 57.87
N VAL A 236 -52.87 -35.30 58.50
CA VAL A 236 -52.77 -35.94 59.83
C VAL A 236 -53.50 -35.15 60.86
N ALA A 237 -53.42 -33.84 60.90
CA ALA A 237 -54.18 -32.99 61.87
C ALA A 237 -55.70 -33.07 61.64
N SER A 238 -56.16 -33.15 60.38
CA SER A 238 -57.56 -33.34 60.02
C SER A 238 -58.12 -34.71 60.51
N ILE A 239 -57.36 -35.80 60.29
CA ILE A 239 -57.67 -37.13 60.71
C ILE A 239 -57.67 -37.19 62.31
N ALA A 240 -56.66 -36.60 62.92
CA ALA A 240 -56.63 -36.52 64.37
C ALA A 240 -57.86 -35.77 64.96
N HIS A 241 -58.31 -34.75 64.28
CA HIS A 241 -59.48 -33.99 64.70
C HIS A 241 -60.79 -34.78 64.46
N GLU A 242 -60.91 -35.53 63.40
CA GLU A 242 -62.06 -36.42 63.10
C GLU A 242 -62.11 -37.63 64.05
N ILE A 243 -60.95 -38.17 64.49
CA ILE A 243 -60.91 -39.27 65.48
C ILE A 243 -61.22 -38.75 66.86
N ARG A 244 -60.88 -37.52 67.20
CA ARG A 244 -61.11 -36.94 68.54
C ARG A 244 -62.59 -36.58 68.78
N ASN A 245 -63.31 -36.26 67.73
CA ASN A 245 -64.72 -35.89 67.78
C ASN A 245 -65.64 -37.01 68.27
N PRO A 246 -65.52 -38.29 67.80
CA PRO A 246 -66.38 -39.36 68.31
C PRO A 246 -65.93 -39.89 69.72
N LEU A 247 -64.69 -39.69 70.12
CA LEU A 247 -64.15 -40.13 71.43
C LEU A 247 -64.43 -39.17 72.64
N GLY A 248 -64.92 -37.95 72.30
CA GLY A 248 -65.31 -36.96 73.36
C GLY A 248 -66.74 -37.00 73.74
N ILE A 249 -67.52 -38.02 73.28
CA ILE A 249 -68.94 -38.18 73.57
C ILE A 249 -69.24 -39.50 74.39
N ILE A 250 -68.29 -40.03 75.12
CA ILE A 250 -68.51 -41.12 76.12
C ILE A 250 -68.20 -40.58 77.50
#